data_cd2837da7bcec288d58f223bfb1311e1
#
_entry.id   cd2837da7bcec288d58f223bfb1311e1
#
_cell.length_a   1.000
_cell.length_b   1.000
_cell.length_c   1.000
_cell.angle_alpha   90.00
_cell.angle_beta   90.00
_cell.angle_gamma   90.00
#
_symmetry.space_group_name_H-M   'P 1'
#
loop_
_entity.id
_entity.type
_entity.pdbx_description
1 polymer ?
#
loop_
_entity_poly.entity_id
_entity_poly.type
_entity_poly.pdbx_seq_one_letter_code
_entity_poly.pdbx_strand_id
1 'polypeptide(L)'
;MKTLFTLSLALLMAGVVQAQDFSGLDKSPMDMIKYPTSNSETNKIARVIYSRPQLKGRKLSSLIPEGKIWRMGANEATELTLYKAVKLGGKEIPAGSYTLYAMASGDEITLIVNKAVHVWGAYSYDQGKDVSRVTVPWKGGAKNVEAFSMSFGKAKEGFDLHLGWGDRRAKVTFSK
;
A
#
# COMPACT_ATOMS: atom_id res chain seq x y z
N MET A 1 -6.16 -26.65 -79.11
CA MET A 1 -6.85 -25.95 -77.99
C MET A 1 -6.16 -26.35 -76.70
N LYS A 2 -5.37 -25.44 -76.11
CA LYS A 2 -4.63 -25.69 -74.86
C LYS A 2 -5.35 -24.90 -73.76
N THR A 3 -6.01 -25.59 -72.82
CA THR A 3 -6.64 -25.02 -71.67
C THR A 3 -5.60 -24.82 -70.56
N LEU A 4 -5.30 -23.56 -70.24
CA LEU A 4 -4.52 -23.21 -69.06
C LEU A 4 -5.38 -23.35 -67.82
N PHE A 5 -4.94 -24.22 -66.89
CA PHE A 5 -5.47 -24.29 -65.54
C PHE A 5 -4.66 -23.28 -64.69
N THR A 6 -5.29 -22.18 -64.30
CA THR A 6 -4.77 -21.23 -63.32
C THR A 6 -5.11 -21.73 -61.91
N LEU A 7 -4.09 -22.21 -61.22
CA LEU A 7 -4.20 -22.62 -59.80
C LEU A 7 -4.06 -21.36 -58.92
N SER A 8 -5.16 -20.84 -58.42
CA SER A 8 -5.15 -19.74 -57.45
C SER A 8 -4.76 -20.26 -56.08
N LEU A 9 -3.53 -20.01 -55.66
CA LEU A 9 -3.04 -20.28 -54.30
C LEU A 9 -3.54 -19.20 -53.37
N ALA A 10 -4.66 -19.46 -52.69
CA ALA A 10 -5.14 -18.59 -51.61
C ALA A 10 -4.24 -18.81 -50.38
N LEU A 11 -3.34 -17.87 -50.14
CA LEU A 11 -2.52 -17.82 -48.93
C LEU A 11 -3.39 -17.42 -47.76
N LEU A 12 -3.90 -18.39 -46.99
CA LEU A 12 -4.53 -18.14 -45.69
C LEU A 12 -3.47 -17.60 -44.73
N MET A 13 -3.42 -16.29 -44.54
CA MET A 13 -2.75 -15.71 -43.39
C MET A 13 -3.55 -16.03 -42.13
N ALA A 14 -3.25 -17.18 -41.53
CA ALA A 14 -3.67 -17.45 -40.16
C ALA A 14 -2.91 -16.49 -39.25
N GLY A 15 -3.51 -15.36 -38.94
CA GLY A 15 -3.01 -14.46 -37.91
C GLY A 15 -2.94 -15.25 -36.61
N VAL A 16 -1.74 -15.46 -36.07
CA VAL A 16 -1.55 -16.02 -34.74
C VAL A 16 -2.12 -14.99 -33.76
N VAL A 17 -3.35 -15.18 -33.35
CA VAL A 17 -3.92 -14.43 -32.23
C VAL A 17 -3.16 -14.92 -30.99
N GLN A 18 -2.12 -14.16 -30.60
CA GLN A 18 -1.46 -14.40 -29.33
C GLN A 18 -2.50 -14.09 -28.23
N ALA A 19 -2.98 -15.15 -27.57
CA ALA A 19 -3.83 -14.99 -26.40
C ALA A 19 -3.02 -14.27 -25.31
N GLN A 20 -3.53 -13.12 -24.81
CA GLN A 20 -2.93 -12.40 -23.70
C GLN A 20 -3.02 -13.26 -22.44
N ASP A 21 -1.89 -13.59 -21.82
CA ASP A 21 -1.86 -14.23 -20.51
C ASP A 21 -2.14 -13.19 -19.42
N PHE A 22 -3.11 -13.49 -18.56
CA PHE A 22 -3.42 -12.67 -17.39
C PHE A 22 -2.89 -13.34 -16.12
N SER A 23 -2.19 -12.56 -15.29
CA SER A 23 -1.73 -13.03 -13.98
C SER A 23 -2.92 -13.39 -13.08
N GLY A 24 -2.77 -14.45 -12.29
CA GLY A 24 -3.71 -14.78 -11.23
C GLY A 24 -3.74 -13.71 -10.13
N LEU A 25 -4.71 -13.83 -9.21
CA LEU A 25 -4.79 -12.93 -8.06
C LEU A 25 -3.58 -13.09 -7.14
N ASP A 26 -3.02 -11.95 -6.71
CA ASP A 26 -1.91 -11.96 -5.75
C ASP A 26 -2.34 -12.55 -4.38
N LYS A 27 -1.41 -13.22 -3.72
CA LYS A 27 -1.62 -13.81 -2.38
C LYS A 27 -1.75 -12.77 -1.27
N SER A 28 -1.33 -11.54 -1.54
CA SER A 28 -1.44 -10.37 -0.68
C SER A 28 -2.22 -9.30 -1.43
N PRO A 29 -3.55 -9.45 -1.57
CA PRO A 29 -4.35 -8.57 -2.42
C PRO A 29 -4.17 -7.11 -2.02
N MET A 30 -4.16 -6.25 -3.04
CA MET A 30 -4.10 -4.81 -2.84
C MET A 30 -5.46 -4.29 -2.41
N ASP A 31 -5.47 -3.36 -1.46
CA ASP A 31 -6.65 -2.71 -0.92
C ASP A 31 -6.46 -1.19 -0.90
N MET A 32 -7.55 -0.47 -0.78
CA MET A 32 -7.57 0.98 -0.76
C MET A 32 -8.48 1.50 0.35
N ILE A 33 -7.98 2.43 1.13
CA ILE A 33 -8.77 3.21 2.08
C ILE A 33 -8.70 4.70 1.77
N LYS A 34 -9.73 5.46 2.13
CA LYS A 34 -9.82 6.90 1.88
C LYS A 34 -10.48 7.64 3.04
N TYR A 35 -10.07 8.87 3.24
CA TYR A 35 -10.66 9.76 4.24
C TYR A 35 -11.13 11.07 3.60
N PRO A 36 -12.33 11.59 3.90
CA PRO A 36 -13.39 10.97 4.72
C PRO A 36 -13.85 9.61 4.18
N THR A 37 -14.29 8.72 5.11
CA THR A 37 -14.63 7.31 4.79
C THR A 37 -15.96 7.16 4.06
N SER A 38 -16.87 8.14 4.19
CA SER A 38 -18.18 8.11 3.50
C SER A 38 -18.00 8.06 1.98
N ASN A 39 -18.72 7.18 1.31
CA ASN A 39 -18.70 7.08 -0.15
C ASN A 39 -19.37 8.28 -0.86
N SER A 40 -20.31 8.95 -0.19
CA SER A 40 -20.99 10.14 -0.71
C SER A 40 -20.12 11.40 -0.62
N GLU A 41 -19.09 11.42 0.24
CA GLU A 41 -18.16 12.55 0.32
C GLU A 41 -17.09 12.42 -0.77
N THR A 42 -17.11 13.36 -1.71
CA THR A 42 -16.17 13.38 -2.85
C THR A 42 -14.88 14.15 -2.56
N ASN A 43 -14.92 15.09 -1.59
CA ASN A 43 -13.76 15.91 -1.21
C ASN A 43 -12.82 15.13 -0.29
N LYS A 44 -12.11 14.14 -0.85
CA LYS A 44 -11.17 13.35 -0.07
C LYS A 44 -9.98 14.18 0.39
N ILE A 45 -9.46 13.86 1.57
CA ILE A 45 -8.25 14.48 2.15
C ILE A 45 -7.07 13.54 1.99
N ALA A 46 -7.28 12.23 2.20
CA ALA A 46 -6.25 11.23 2.09
C ALA A 46 -6.75 9.94 1.43
N ARG A 47 -5.84 9.25 0.75
CA ARG A 47 -6.02 7.89 0.23
C ARG A 47 -4.76 7.09 0.53
N VAL A 48 -4.93 5.84 0.95
CA VAL A 48 -3.84 4.87 1.08
C VAL A 48 -4.16 3.68 0.21
N ILE A 49 -3.17 3.24 -0.58
CA ILE A 49 -3.20 1.98 -1.35
C ILE A 49 -2.10 1.09 -0.75
N TYR A 50 -2.45 -0.14 -0.40
CA TYR A 50 -1.53 -1.04 0.29
C TYR A 50 -1.86 -2.50 0.03
N SER A 51 -0.86 -3.37 0.02
CA SER A 51 -1.09 -4.82 -0.04
C SER A 51 -1.30 -5.39 1.36
N ARG A 52 -2.12 -6.44 1.44
CA ARG A 52 -2.54 -7.07 2.69
C ARG A 52 -1.93 -8.47 2.87
N PRO A 53 -0.65 -8.58 3.28
CA PRO A 53 -0.06 -9.86 3.59
C PRO A 53 -0.77 -10.53 4.76
N GLN A 54 -0.85 -11.87 4.70
CA GLN A 54 -1.47 -12.72 5.72
C GLN A 54 -0.39 -13.37 6.60
N LEU A 55 -0.71 -13.63 7.85
CA LEU A 55 0.20 -14.33 8.78
C LEU A 55 0.45 -15.78 8.33
N LYS A 56 -0.59 -16.51 7.98
CA LYS A 56 -0.51 -17.93 7.60
C LYS A 56 0.32 -18.76 8.61
N GLY A 57 0.01 -18.58 9.88
CA GLY A 57 0.69 -19.24 10.99
C GLY A 57 2.09 -18.71 11.32
N ARG A 58 2.61 -17.70 10.60
CA ARG A 58 3.92 -17.10 10.89
C ARG A 58 3.84 -16.13 12.06
N LYS A 59 4.93 -16.00 12.79
CA LYS A 59 5.07 -14.97 13.83
C LYS A 59 5.21 -13.58 13.16
N LEU A 60 4.55 -12.57 13.72
CA LEU A 60 4.63 -11.21 13.20
C LEU A 60 6.07 -10.68 13.15
N SER A 61 6.90 -11.02 14.15
CA SER A 61 8.32 -10.64 14.21
C SER A 61 9.17 -11.17 13.05
N SER A 62 8.76 -12.26 12.39
CA SER A 62 9.44 -12.74 11.18
C SER A 62 9.05 -11.97 9.92
N LEU A 63 7.93 -11.26 9.95
CA LEU A 63 7.40 -10.46 8.84
C LEU A 63 7.75 -8.98 8.96
N ILE A 64 7.85 -8.49 10.20
CA ILE A 64 8.31 -7.15 10.55
C ILE A 64 9.48 -7.31 11.53
N PRO A 65 10.72 -7.57 11.04
CA PRO A 65 11.88 -7.67 11.91
C PRO A 65 12.13 -6.35 12.63
N GLU A 66 12.47 -6.45 13.92
CA GLU A 66 12.71 -5.31 14.80
C GLU A 66 13.83 -4.41 14.26
N GLY A 67 13.64 -3.10 14.32
CA GLY A 67 14.60 -2.10 13.85
C GLY A 67 14.82 -2.06 12.35
N LYS A 68 14.06 -2.82 11.55
CA LYS A 68 14.15 -2.79 10.09
C LYS A 68 13.03 -1.96 9.47
N ILE A 69 13.38 -1.27 8.38
CA ILE A 69 12.37 -0.55 7.59
C ILE A 69 11.45 -1.56 6.91
N TRP A 70 10.16 -1.40 7.14
CA TRP A 70 9.11 -2.21 6.56
C TRP A 70 8.26 -1.36 5.61
N ARG A 71 7.98 -1.88 4.42
CA ARG A 71 7.17 -1.24 3.36
C ARG A 71 5.67 -1.13 3.67
N MET A 72 5.25 -1.49 4.89
CA MET A 72 3.86 -1.48 5.37
C MET A 72 2.87 -2.27 4.49
N GLY A 73 3.32 -3.42 4.01
CA GLY A 73 2.54 -4.29 3.13
C GLY A 73 3.39 -5.40 2.54
N ALA A 74 3.05 -5.80 1.33
CA ALA A 74 3.78 -6.76 0.51
C ALA A 74 3.94 -6.19 -0.90
N ASN A 75 4.88 -6.71 -1.69
CA ASN A 75 5.20 -6.28 -3.05
C ASN A 75 5.60 -4.80 -3.07
N GLU A 76 4.81 -3.92 -3.69
CA GLU A 76 5.01 -2.48 -3.63
C GLU A 76 4.89 -1.94 -2.20
N ALA A 77 5.63 -0.89 -1.92
CA ALA A 77 5.48 -0.17 -0.67
C ALA A 77 4.14 0.59 -0.65
N THR A 78 3.55 0.72 0.53
CA THR A 78 2.28 1.42 0.72
C THR A 78 2.36 2.86 0.23
N GLU A 79 1.40 3.29 -0.57
CA GLU A 79 1.29 4.66 -1.07
C GLU A 79 0.27 5.47 -0.27
N LEU A 80 0.65 6.68 0.13
CA LEU A 80 -0.22 7.71 0.68
C LEU A 80 -0.37 8.83 -0.33
N THR A 81 -1.60 9.14 -0.74
CA THR A 81 -1.94 10.36 -1.46
C THR A 81 -2.65 11.32 -0.52
N LEU A 82 -2.11 12.52 -0.37
CA LEU A 82 -2.74 13.64 0.33
C LEU A 82 -3.28 14.63 -0.70
N TYR A 83 -4.58 14.90 -0.66
CA TYR A 83 -5.25 15.89 -1.52
C TYR A 83 -5.25 17.29 -0.93
N LYS A 84 -4.90 17.41 0.36
CA LYS A 84 -4.71 18.66 1.10
C LYS A 84 -3.51 18.53 2.01
N ALA A 85 -2.88 19.64 2.35
CA ALA A 85 -1.84 19.65 3.36
C ALA A 85 -2.39 19.18 4.72
N VAL A 86 -1.59 18.42 5.46
CA VAL A 86 -1.89 17.93 6.81
C VAL A 86 -0.63 18.03 7.66
N LYS A 87 -0.77 17.89 8.98
CA LYS A 87 0.38 17.79 9.89
C LYS A 87 0.50 16.38 10.46
N LEU A 88 1.72 15.92 10.60
CA LEU A 88 2.05 14.66 11.27
C LEU A 88 3.22 14.91 12.21
N GLY A 89 3.01 14.67 13.53
CA GLY A 89 4.01 14.98 14.56
C GLY A 89 4.39 16.48 14.61
N GLY A 90 3.42 17.36 14.37
CA GLY A 90 3.61 18.81 14.32
C GLY A 90 4.28 19.33 13.02
N LYS A 91 4.70 18.44 12.12
CA LYS A 91 5.34 18.79 10.86
C LYS A 91 4.33 18.81 9.72
N GLU A 92 4.30 19.88 8.94
CA GLU A 92 3.41 19.99 7.78
C GLU A 92 3.89 19.08 6.65
N ILE A 93 2.95 18.37 6.07
CA ILE A 93 3.12 17.53 4.88
C ILE A 93 2.23 18.11 3.79
N PRO A 94 2.77 18.67 2.72
CA PRO A 94 2.00 19.21 1.59
C PRO A 94 1.10 18.16 0.92
N ALA A 95 0.12 18.61 0.15
CA ALA A 95 -0.59 17.73 -0.77
C ALA A 95 0.40 17.08 -1.74
N GLY A 96 0.19 15.80 -2.06
CA GLY A 96 1.10 15.03 -2.91
C GLY A 96 1.00 13.54 -2.68
N SER A 97 1.86 12.78 -3.38
CA SER A 97 2.01 11.33 -3.20
C SER A 97 3.29 11.02 -2.46
N TYR A 98 3.22 10.03 -1.58
CA TYR A 98 4.27 9.62 -0.67
C TYR A 98 4.28 8.11 -0.51
N THR A 99 5.39 7.56 -0.11
CA THR A 99 5.47 6.19 0.39
C THR A 99 5.38 6.18 1.91
N LEU A 100 4.59 5.27 2.46
CA LEU A 100 4.57 4.96 3.88
C LEU A 100 5.51 3.79 4.17
N TYR A 101 6.44 4.02 5.08
CA TYR A 101 7.23 2.98 5.72
C TYR A 101 6.94 2.94 7.21
N ALA A 102 7.33 1.85 7.85
CA ALA A 102 7.33 1.76 9.29
C ALA A 102 8.57 1.01 9.80
N MET A 103 8.86 1.20 11.08
CA MET A 103 9.90 0.48 11.80
C MET A 103 9.36 0.12 13.18
N ALA A 104 9.27 -1.18 13.48
CA ALA A 104 8.84 -1.66 14.79
C ALA A 104 10.04 -1.78 15.73
N SER A 105 9.85 -1.43 16.99
CA SER A 105 10.82 -1.58 18.07
C SER A 105 10.08 -1.82 19.38
N GLY A 106 10.15 -3.06 19.88
CA GLY A 106 9.41 -3.48 21.07
C GLY A 106 7.89 -3.27 20.92
N ASP A 107 7.32 -2.49 21.83
CA ASP A 107 5.90 -2.14 21.85
C ASP A 107 5.60 -0.79 21.16
N GLU A 108 6.48 -0.35 20.29
CA GLU A 108 6.33 0.87 19.51
C GLU A 108 6.49 0.61 18.01
N ILE A 109 5.89 1.49 17.21
CA ILE A 109 6.07 1.53 15.76
C ILE A 109 6.26 2.97 15.32
N THR A 110 7.30 3.22 14.54
CA THR A 110 7.54 4.52 13.91
C THR A 110 6.94 4.51 12.51
N LEU A 111 5.93 5.32 12.27
CA LEU A 111 5.43 5.61 10.92
C LEU A 111 6.34 6.64 10.25
N ILE A 112 6.68 6.41 9.00
CA ILE A 112 7.56 7.26 8.20
C ILE A 112 6.82 7.64 6.92
N VAL A 113 6.72 8.94 6.65
CA VAL A 113 6.24 9.48 5.37
C VAL A 113 7.46 9.88 4.55
N ASN A 114 7.63 9.30 3.37
CA ASN A 114 8.80 9.48 2.52
C ASN A 114 8.41 9.97 1.14
N LYS A 115 9.21 10.85 0.54
CA LYS A 115 8.96 11.46 -0.79
C LYS A 115 9.11 10.50 -1.98
N ALA A 116 9.71 9.32 -1.78
CA ALA A 116 9.80 8.32 -2.84
C ALA A 116 8.39 7.87 -3.25
N VAL A 117 8.18 7.56 -4.52
CA VAL A 117 6.91 7.06 -5.08
C VAL A 117 7.19 5.89 -6.01
N HIS A 118 6.18 5.03 -6.21
CA HIS A 118 6.28 3.85 -7.09
C HIS A 118 7.43 2.90 -6.71
N VAL A 119 7.57 2.62 -5.43
CA VAL A 119 8.69 1.86 -4.87
C VAL A 119 8.29 0.40 -4.64
N TRP A 120 9.09 -0.53 -5.15
CA TRP A 120 9.01 -1.94 -4.81
C TRP A 120 9.79 -2.23 -3.52
N GLY A 121 9.10 -2.75 -2.50
CA GLY A 121 9.75 -3.13 -1.25
C GLY A 121 10.26 -1.94 -0.44
N ALA A 122 11.34 -2.16 0.30
CA ALA A 122 12.05 -1.13 1.07
C ALA A 122 13.56 -1.13 0.74
N TYR A 123 13.95 -1.75 -0.36
CA TYR A 123 15.37 -1.96 -0.70
C TYR A 123 16.10 -0.65 -1.04
N SER A 124 15.37 0.30 -1.64
CA SER A 124 15.88 1.63 -2.02
C SER A 124 15.45 2.73 -1.03
N TYR A 125 15.12 2.35 0.22
CA TYR A 125 14.76 3.33 1.22
C TYR A 125 15.91 4.32 1.45
N ASP A 126 15.57 5.59 1.38
CA ASP A 126 16.48 6.72 1.59
C ASP A 126 15.91 7.63 2.68
N GLN A 127 16.55 7.66 3.84
CA GLN A 127 16.16 8.49 4.97
C GLN A 127 16.18 10.00 4.66
N GLY A 128 17.03 10.43 3.72
CA GLY A 128 17.10 11.83 3.27
C GLY A 128 15.82 12.32 2.60
N LYS A 129 14.95 11.39 2.18
CA LYS A 129 13.63 11.67 1.60
C LYS A 129 12.48 11.67 2.61
N ASP A 130 12.76 11.44 3.90
CA ASP A 130 11.72 11.45 4.92
C ASP A 130 11.18 12.87 5.14
N VAL A 131 9.85 12.96 5.04
CA VAL A 131 9.13 14.21 5.31
C VAL A 131 8.77 14.30 6.79
N SER A 132 8.30 13.19 7.37
CA SER A 132 7.94 13.12 8.79
C SER A 132 8.10 11.71 9.32
N ARG A 133 8.40 11.63 10.62
CA ARG A 133 8.43 10.38 11.41
C ARG A 133 7.66 10.59 12.70
N VAL A 134 6.81 9.62 13.07
CA VAL A 134 6.09 9.63 14.33
C VAL A 134 6.10 8.24 14.94
N THR A 135 6.56 8.14 16.17
CA THR A 135 6.54 6.89 16.96
C THR A 135 5.29 6.86 17.81
N VAL A 136 4.58 5.74 17.75
CA VAL A 136 3.33 5.50 18.50
C VAL A 136 3.36 4.10 19.12
N PRO A 137 2.54 3.85 20.16
CA PRO A 137 2.40 2.50 20.70
C PRO A 137 1.95 1.49 19.62
N TRP A 138 2.59 0.32 19.63
CA TRP A 138 2.27 -0.86 18.82
C TRP A 138 1.95 -2.03 19.75
N LYS A 139 0.82 -1.91 20.47
CA LYS A 139 0.48 -2.81 21.57
C LYS A 139 -0.29 -4.04 21.12
N GLY A 140 -0.02 -5.17 21.76
CA GLY A 140 -0.74 -6.42 21.62
C GLY A 140 -2.02 -6.48 22.46
N GLY A 141 -2.65 -7.66 22.48
CA GLY A 141 -3.83 -7.94 23.29
C GLY A 141 -5.17 -7.71 22.58
N ALA A 142 -5.18 -7.28 21.35
CA ALA A 142 -6.40 -7.16 20.56
C ALA A 142 -6.79 -8.48 19.90
N LYS A 143 -8.04 -8.57 19.42
CA LYS A 143 -8.48 -9.70 18.59
C LYS A 143 -7.54 -9.86 17.39
N ASN A 144 -7.12 -11.09 17.12
CA ASN A 144 -6.19 -11.39 16.04
C ASN A 144 -6.74 -10.97 14.67
N VAL A 145 -5.91 -10.31 13.86
CA VAL A 145 -6.19 -9.93 12.47
C VAL A 145 -5.20 -10.64 11.57
N GLU A 146 -5.68 -11.60 10.80
CA GLU A 146 -4.87 -12.47 9.96
C GLU A 146 -4.15 -11.71 8.83
N ALA A 147 -4.86 -10.84 8.14
CA ALA A 147 -4.30 -10.00 7.09
C ALA A 147 -3.97 -8.61 7.61
N PHE A 148 -2.79 -8.08 7.27
CA PHE A 148 -2.47 -6.68 7.55
C PHE A 148 -3.61 -5.76 7.10
N SER A 149 -4.02 -4.88 7.98
CA SER A 149 -5.20 -4.04 7.76
C SER A 149 -4.95 -2.60 8.21
N MET A 150 -5.46 -1.68 7.42
CA MET A 150 -5.52 -0.26 7.75
C MET A 150 -6.97 0.24 7.68
N SER A 151 -7.28 1.27 8.46
CA SER A 151 -8.53 2.01 8.35
C SER A 151 -8.34 3.45 8.78
N PHE A 152 -9.15 4.36 8.22
CA PHE A 152 -9.23 5.72 8.72
C PHE A 152 -10.36 5.88 9.73
N GLY A 153 -10.13 6.72 10.73
CA GLY A 153 -11.11 7.17 11.71
C GLY A 153 -11.11 8.69 11.86
N LYS A 154 -12.18 9.22 12.43
CA LYS A 154 -12.26 10.64 12.79
C LYS A 154 -11.44 10.91 14.05
N ALA A 155 -10.59 11.93 14.03
CA ALA A 155 -9.91 12.48 15.20
C ALA A 155 -10.52 13.84 15.61
N LYS A 156 -10.12 14.35 16.78
CA LYS A 156 -10.58 15.67 17.27
C LYS A 156 -10.20 16.78 16.29
N GLU A 157 -8.97 16.76 15.78
CA GLU A 157 -8.43 17.79 14.89
C GLU A 157 -7.82 17.15 13.63
N GLY A 158 -8.64 16.39 12.85
CA GLY A 158 -8.15 15.73 11.65
C GLY A 158 -8.65 14.31 11.52
N PHE A 159 -7.74 13.34 11.36
CA PHE A 159 -8.08 11.93 11.19
C PHE A 159 -6.99 11.01 11.74
N ASP A 160 -7.41 9.83 12.15
CA ASP A 160 -6.55 8.76 12.61
C ASP A 160 -6.36 7.71 11.51
N LEU A 161 -5.12 7.28 11.28
CA LEU A 161 -4.79 6.06 10.57
C LEU A 161 -4.59 4.94 11.59
N HIS A 162 -5.46 3.95 11.56
CA HIS A 162 -5.36 2.75 12.38
C HIS A 162 -4.64 1.65 11.61
N LEU A 163 -3.75 0.93 12.29
CA LEU A 163 -3.00 -0.20 11.78
C LEU A 163 -3.33 -1.44 12.62
N GLY A 164 -3.48 -2.60 11.97
CA GLY A 164 -3.71 -3.85 12.66
C GLY A 164 -3.09 -5.04 11.94
N TRP A 165 -2.33 -5.89 12.67
CA TRP A 165 -1.85 -7.17 12.19
C TRP A 165 -1.53 -8.09 13.36
N GLY A 166 -1.95 -9.35 13.27
CA GLY A 166 -1.95 -10.21 14.43
C GLY A 166 -2.80 -9.62 15.55
N ASP A 167 -2.28 -9.67 16.76
CA ASP A 167 -2.87 -9.03 17.94
C ASP A 167 -2.44 -7.56 18.13
N ARG A 168 -1.56 -7.04 17.29
CA ARG A 168 -0.97 -5.70 17.41
C ARG A 168 -1.84 -4.63 16.78
N ARG A 169 -1.89 -3.46 17.43
CA ARG A 169 -2.62 -2.28 16.97
C ARG A 169 -1.79 -1.02 17.17
N ALA A 170 -1.88 -0.11 16.21
CA ALA A 170 -1.39 1.26 16.36
C ALA A 170 -2.41 2.25 15.82
N LYS A 171 -2.28 3.48 16.26
CA LYS A 171 -3.06 4.62 15.80
C LYS A 171 -2.14 5.81 15.61
N VAL A 172 -2.16 6.41 14.43
CA VAL A 172 -1.39 7.60 14.09
C VAL A 172 -2.33 8.72 13.69
N THR A 173 -2.23 9.87 14.34
CA THR A 173 -3.11 11.01 14.10
C THR A 173 -2.47 12.00 13.14
N PHE A 174 -3.20 12.32 12.07
CA PHE A 174 -2.93 13.42 11.15
C PHE A 174 -3.85 14.58 11.53
N SER A 175 -3.29 15.76 11.79
CA SER A 175 -4.04 16.98 12.10
C SER A 175 -4.11 17.93 10.89
N LYS A 176 -5.00 18.90 10.97
CA LYS A 176 -5.13 19.98 9.98
C LYS A 176 -4.07 21.06 10.19
#